data_eb547880c06cb65da686554cade179cc
#
_entry.id   eb547880c06cb65da686554cade179cc
#
_cell.length_a   1.000
_cell.length_b   1.000
_cell.length_c   1.000
_cell.angle_alpha   90.00
_cell.angle_beta   90.00
_cell.angle_gamma   90.00
#
_symmetry.space_group_name_H-M   'P 1'
#
loop_
_entity.id
_entity.type
_entity.pdbx_description
1 polymer ?
#
loop_
_entity_poly.entity_id
_entity_poly.type
_entity_poly.pdbx_seq_one_letter_code
_entity_poly.pdbx_strand_id
1 'polypeptide(L)'
;MLLDSGADLISYGMGERSIVEIADALQSGIRVEDLTYLDGTVCKVRDREMIYDGVELPAFTELQKDKLSYAKSFYTQYCNTDPFTAKRLIEPYSDHLFVVQNPPAKPLSQTEMDDVYALPYMRTYHPMYEKDGGIPAISEVRFSLSSCLLYTSPSPRDA
;
A
#
# COMPACT_ATOMS: atom_id res chain seq x y z
N MET A 1 -6.40 10.09 -6.04
CA MET A 1 -5.86 10.15 -4.66
C MET A 1 -4.43 10.68 -4.63
N LEU A 2 -3.41 10.00 -5.20
CA LEU A 2 -2.02 10.47 -5.18
C LEU A 2 -1.85 11.89 -5.75
N LEU A 3 -2.43 12.17 -6.92
CA LEU A 3 -2.33 13.47 -7.58
C LEU A 3 -3.13 14.56 -6.84
N ASP A 4 -4.32 14.22 -6.35
CA ASP A 4 -5.22 15.20 -5.71
C ASP A 4 -4.73 15.61 -4.32
N SER A 5 -4.09 14.70 -3.59
CA SER A 5 -3.52 14.98 -2.26
C SER A 5 -2.21 15.76 -2.31
N GLY A 6 -1.55 15.78 -3.47
CA GLY A 6 -0.20 16.33 -3.59
C GLY A 6 0.89 15.47 -2.95
N ALA A 7 0.57 14.25 -2.52
CA ALA A 7 1.56 13.32 -1.98
C ALA A 7 2.60 12.94 -3.04
N ASP A 8 3.81 12.62 -2.60
CA ASP A 8 4.87 12.20 -3.51
C ASP A 8 4.81 10.70 -3.79
N LEU A 9 4.45 9.93 -2.77
CA LEU A 9 4.38 8.48 -2.81
C LEU A 9 3.21 7.99 -1.96
N ILE A 10 2.60 6.87 -2.32
CA ILE A 10 1.66 6.13 -1.47
C ILE A 10 2.28 4.76 -1.19
N SER A 11 2.39 4.37 0.06
CA SER A 11 2.61 2.99 0.46
C SER A 11 1.26 2.33 0.73
N TYR A 12 1.04 1.13 0.20
CA TYR A 12 -0.20 0.39 0.34
C TYR A 12 0.05 -1.06 0.81
N GLY A 13 -0.97 -1.66 1.38
CA GLY A 13 -0.85 -2.99 1.97
C GLY A 13 -0.08 -2.97 3.29
N MET A 14 0.70 -4.03 3.54
CA MET A 14 1.56 -4.14 4.72
C MET A 14 2.86 -3.37 4.46
N GLY A 15 3.02 -2.23 5.12
CA GLY A 15 4.07 -1.26 4.83
C GLY A 15 5.37 -1.41 5.62
N GLU A 16 5.51 -2.44 6.45
CA GLU A 16 6.62 -2.58 7.39
C GLU A 16 7.98 -2.62 6.68
N ARG A 17 8.09 -3.39 5.59
CA ARG A 17 9.31 -3.44 4.79
C ARG A 17 9.46 -2.18 3.93
N SER A 18 8.40 -1.78 3.25
CA SER A 18 8.44 -0.64 2.33
C SER A 18 8.83 0.65 3.03
N ILE A 19 8.40 0.88 4.28
CA ILE A 19 8.77 2.10 5.01
C ILE A 19 10.27 2.13 5.36
N VAL A 20 10.85 0.98 5.67
CA VAL A 20 12.30 0.88 5.94
C VAL A 20 13.08 1.12 4.65
N GLU A 21 12.70 0.48 3.55
CA GLU A 21 13.33 0.66 2.24
C GLU A 21 13.26 2.12 1.77
N ILE A 22 12.12 2.80 1.97
CA ILE A 22 11.96 4.24 1.68
C ILE A 22 12.92 5.06 2.55
N ALA A 23 12.97 4.78 3.85
CA ALA A 23 13.81 5.53 4.79
C ALA A 23 15.31 5.38 4.44
N ASP A 24 15.75 4.17 4.15
CA ASP A 24 17.14 3.87 3.76
C ASP A 24 17.53 4.54 2.44
N ALA A 25 16.63 4.52 1.47
CA ALA A 25 16.83 5.18 0.18
C ALA A 25 16.99 6.71 0.35
N LEU A 26 16.09 7.33 1.12
CA LEU A 26 16.15 8.76 1.41
C LEU A 26 17.41 9.13 2.21
N GLN A 27 17.80 8.31 3.19
CA GLN A 27 19.04 8.49 3.94
C GLN A 27 20.27 8.39 3.05
N SER A 28 20.22 7.55 2.02
CA SER A 28 21.28 7.43 1.01
C SER A 28 21.32 8.59 0.00
N GLY A 29 20.41 9.56 0.13
CA GLY A 29 20.35 10.74 -0.72
C GLY A 29 19.57 10.56 -2.02
N ILE A 30 18.82 9.46 -2.17
CA ILE A 30 17.90 9.25 -3.30
C ILE A 30 16.69 10.16 -3.08
N ARG A 31 16.28 10.89 -4.13
CA ARG A 31 15.10 11.75 -4.04
C ARG A 31 13.82 10.91 -4.07
N VAL A 32 12.79 11.39 -3.42
CA VAL A 32 11.50 10.67 -3.36
C VAL A 32 10.90 10.44 -4.76
N GLU A 33 11.13 11.36 -5.70
CA GLU A 33 10.64 11.23 -7.08
C GLU A 33 11.31 10.07 -7.84
N ASP A 34 12.49 9.66 -7.41
CA ASP A 34 13.26 8.59 -8.03
C ASP A 34 12.91 7.20 -7.43
N LEU A 35 12.10 7.15 -6.37
CA LEU A 35 11.60 5.92 -5.73
C LEU A 35 10.45 5.30 -6.52
N THR A 36 10.72 4.90 -7.75
CA THR A 36 9.70 4.37 -8.67
C THR A 36 9.65 2.85 -8.72
N TYR A 37 10.50 2.17 -7.96
CA TYR A 37 10.78 0.74 -8.08
C TYR A 37 10.37 -0.10 -6.85
N LEU A 38 9.92 0.53 -5.77
CA LEU A 38 9.63 -0.16 -4.50
C LEU A 38 8.29 -0.89 -4.56
N ASP A 39 8.28 -2.16 -4.21
CA ASP A 39 7.07 -2.96 -4.08
C ASP A 39 6.14 -2.39 -3.00
N GLY A 40 4.83 -2.53 -3.18
CA GLY A 40 3.83 -1.98 -2.27
C GLY A 40 3.70 -0.45 -2.31
N THR A 41 4.14 0.18 -3.40
CA THR A 41 4.05 1.63 -3.56
C THR A 41 3.31 2.06 -4.81
N VAL A 42 2.77 3.28 -4.77
CA VAL A 42 2.23 3.99 -5.93
C VAL A 42 2.98 5.31 -6.08
N CYS A 43 3.55 5.55 -7.24
CA CYS A 43 4.37 6.72 -7.53
C CYS A 43 3.90 7.48 -8.78
N LYS A 44 4.43 8.69 -8.94
CA LYS A 44 4.23 9.52 -10.13
C LYS A 44 5.47 9.41 -11.04
N VAL A 45 5.27 9.18 -12.31
CA VAL A 45 6.36 9.14 -13.29
C VAL A 45 6.01 10.08 -14.44
N ARG A 46 6.97 10.90 -14.87
CA ARG A 46 6.77 11.87 -15.95
C ARG A 46 7.20 11.38 -17.32
N ASP A 47 8.06 10.39 -17.35
CA ASP A 47 8.58 9.85 -18.59
C ASP A 47 8.19 8.38 -18.72
N ARG A 48 7.49 8.06 -19.80
CA ARG A 48 7.05 6.67 -20.10
C ARG A 48 8.22 5.72 -20.28
N GLU A 49 9.34 6.22 -20.79
CA GLU A 49 10.54 5.41 -21.02
C GLU A 49 11.21 4.94 -19.71
N MET A 50 10.96 5.64 -18.62
CA MET A 50 11.44 5.24 -17.30
C MET A 50 10.63 4.12 -16.66
N ILE A 51 9.49 3.75 -17.25
CA ILE A 51 8.62 2.68 -16.74
C ILE A 51 8.91 1.41 -17.52
N TYR A 52 9.73 0.56 -16.94
CA TYR A 52 10.04 -0.75 -17.48
C TYR A 52 8.98 -1.74 -17.04
N ASP A 53 8.48 -2.52 -17.99
CA ASP A 53 7.59 -3.65 -17.75
C ASP A 53 6.32 -3.32 -16.93
N GLY A 54 5.18 -3.53 -17.50
CA GLY A 54 3.91 -3.27 -16.81
C GLY A 54 2.71 -3.46 -17.72
N VAL A 55 1.55 -3.46 -17.09
CA VAL A 55 0.24 -3.51 -17.77
C VAL A 55 -0.33 -2.11 -17.79
N GLU A 56 -0.62 -1.62 -18.99
CA GLU A 56 -1.21 -0.31 -19.18
C GLU A 56 -2.73 -0.38 -18.95
N LEU A 57 -3.21 0.48 -18.08
CA LEU A 57 -4.63 0.67 -17.79
C LEU A 57 -5.21 1.73 -18.74
N PRO A 58 -6.53 1.73 -18.97
CA PRO A 58 -7.18 2.83 -19.67
C PRO A 58 -6.89 4.17 -18.98
N ALA A 59 -6.79 5.25 -19.76
CA ALA A 59 -6.54 6.57 -19.24
C ALA A 59 -7.66 7.03 -18.28
N PHE A 60 -7.31 7.80 -17.25
CA PHE A 60 -8.27 8.31 -16.27
C PHE A 60 -9.46 9.03 -16.90
N THR A 61 -9.22 9.81 -17.96
CA THR A 61 -10.29 10.51 -18.70
C THR A 61 -11.27 9.58 -19.42
N GLU A 62 -10.82 8.39 -19.82
CA GLU A 62 -11.66 7.34 -20.39
C GLU A 62 -12.48 6.64 -19.31
N LEU A 63 -11.86 6.31 -18.18
CA LEU A 63 -12.54 5.69 -17.03
C LEU A 63 -13.72 6.51 -16.51
N GLN A 64 -13.63 7.83 -16.58
CA GLN A 64 -14.72 8.72 -16.19
C GLN A 64 -15.95 8.67 -17.11
N LYS A 65 -15.76 8.27 -18.36
CA LYS A 65 -16.79 8.33 -19.40
C LYS A 65 -17.38 6.98 -19.76
N ASP A 66 -16.59 5.91 -19.66
CA ASP A 66 -16.98 4.58 -20.08
C ASP A 66 -16.94 3.57 -18.92
N LYS A 67 -18.12 3.05 -18.56
CA LYS A 67 -18.28 2.02 -17.52
C LYS A 67 -17.63 0.69 -17.87
N LEU A 68 -17.52 0.35 -19.17
CA LEU A 68 -16.87 -0.90 -19.59
C LEU A 68 -15.35 -0.80 -19.42
N SER A 69 -14.76 0.34 -19.79
CA SER A 69 -13.34 0.60 -19.55
C SER A 69 -13.03 0.60 -18.05
N TYR A 70 -13.90 1.18 -17.23
CA TYR A 70 -13.78 1.11 -15.77
C TYR A 70 -13.82 -0.33 -15.26
N ALA A 71 -14.77 -1.15 -15.72
CA ALA A 71 -14.88 -2.55 -15.32
C ALA A 71 -13.65 -3.38 -15.75
N LYS A 72 -13.12 -3.14 -16.95
CA LYS A 72 -11.89 -3.78 -17.43
C LYS A 72 -10.68 -3.38 -16.59
N SER A 73 -10.55 -2.09 -16.27
CA SER A 73 -9.49 -1.58 -15.40
C SER A 73 -9.54 -2.26 -14.03
N PHE A 74 -10.72 -2.31 -13.41
CA PHE A 74 -10.92 -3.01 -12.13
C PHE A 74 -10.53 -4.49 -12.22
N TYR A 75 -10.96 -5.20 -13.26
CA TYR A 75 -10.61 -6.60 -13.47
C TYR A 75 -9.10 -6.80 -13.61
N THR A 76 -8.43 -5.93 -14.37
CA THR A 76 -6.97 -5.97 -14.51
C THR A 76 -6.26 -5.75 -13.17
N GLN A 77 -6.73 -4.78 -12.38
CA GLN A 77 -6.21 -4.53 -11.03
C GLN A 77 -6.43 -5.75 -10.12
N TYR A 78 -7.63 -6.31 -10.14
CA TYR A 78 -7.97 -7.50 -9.35
C TYR A 78 -7.07 -8.70 -9.67
N CYS A 79 -6.76 -8.92 -10.95
CA CYS A 79 -5.85 -9.99 -11.39
C CYS A 79 -4.37 -9.74 -11.00
N ASN A 80 -4.02 -8.54 -10.52
CA ASN A 80 -2.66 -8.16 -10.15
C ASN A 80 -2.55 -7.85 -8.63
N THR A 81 -3.19 -8.65 -7.80
CA THR A 81 -3.16 -8.50 -6.34
C THR A 81 -2.21 -9.48 -5.64
N ASP A 82 -1.73 -10.49 -6.33
CA ASP A 82 -0.81 -11.48 -5.77
C ASP A 82 0.64 -10.95 -5.80
N PRO A 83 1.33 -10.87 -4.66
CA PRO A 83 2.69 -10.32 -4.57
C PRO A 83 3.76 -11.12 -5.32
N PHE A 84 3.47 -12.35 -5.76
CA PHE A 84 4.43 -13.20 -6.47
C PHE A 84 4.25 -13.17 -7.99
N THR A 85 3.06 -12.81 -8.47
CA THR A 85 2.73 -12.87 -9.90
C THR A 85 2.23 -11.54 -10.46
N ALA A 86 1.89 -10.58 -9.60
CA ALA A 86 1.41 -9.27 -10.01
C ALA A 86 2.45 -8.52 -10.85
N LYS A 87 1.95 -7.81 -11.83
CA LYS A 87 2.73 -6.88 -12.65
C LYS A 87 2.50 -5.45 -12.18
N ARG A 88 3.41 -4.58 -12.53
CA ARG A 88 3.25 -3.13 -12.40
C ARG A 88 2.05 -2.66 -13.23
N LEU A 89 1.22 -1.78 -12.67
CA LEU A 89 0.08 -1.19 -13.36
C LEU A 89 0.39 0.28 -13.66
N ILE A 90 0.08 0.70 -14.88
CA ILE A 90 0.41 2.04 -15.39
C ILE A 90 -0.88 2.71 -15.83
N GLU A 91 -1.28 3.77 -15.14
CA GLU A 91 -2.46 4.57 -15.49
C GLU A 91 -2.02 5.92 -16.06
N PRO A 92 -2.24 6.18 -17.36
CA PRO A 92 -1.90 7.46 -17.96
C PRO A 92 -2.92 8.55 -17.56
N TYR A 93 -2.42 9.71 -17.13
CA TYR A 93 -3.19 10.91 -16.84
C TYR A 93 -3.02 11.99 -17.91
N SER A 94 -1.84 12.07 -18.49
CA SER A 94 -1.50 12.92 -19.63
C SER A 94 -0.30 12.34 -20.36
N ASP A 95 0.12 12.99 -21.47
CA ASP A 95 1.27 12.59 -22.25
C ASP A 95 2.58 12.53 -21.45
N HIS A 96 2.64 13.29 -20.34
CA HIS A 96 3.83 13.40 -19.49
C HIS A 96 3.53 13.14 -18.00
N LEU A 97 2.46 12.42 -17.69
CA LEU A 97 2.13 12.08 -16.30
C LEU A 97 1.45 10.73 -16.22
N PHE A 98 2.11 9.82 -15.54
CA PHE A 98 1.66 8.45 -15.29
C PHE A 98 1.60 8.20 -13.79
N VAL A 99 0.56 7.53 -13.35
CA VAL A 99 0.51 6.93 -12.02
C VAL A 99 0.89 5.47 -12.16
N VAL A 100 1.91 5.07 -11.45
CA VAL A 100 2.45 3.72 -11.49
C VAL A 100 2.23 3.05 -10.16
N GLN A 101 1.46 1.97 -10.16
CA GLN A 101 1.32 1.09 -9.02
C GLN A 101 2.29 -0.07 -9.17
N ASN A 102 3.28 -0.13 -8.30
CA ASN A 102 4.18 -1.28 -8.24
C ASN A 102 3.45 -2.53 -7.72
N PRO A 103 3.98 -3.74 -7.92
CA PRO A 103 3.39 -4.95 -7.34
C PRO A 103 3.23 -4.84 -5.82
N PRO A 104 2.30 -5.58 -5.22
CA PRO A 104 2.19 -5.64 -3.76
C PRO A 104 3.51 -6.09 -3.12
N ALA A 105 3.83 -5.54 -1.95
CA ALA A 105 4.97 -5.99 -1.17
C ALA A 105 4.81 -7.47 -0.79
N LYS A 106 5.90 -8.22 -0.83
CA LYS A 106 5.89 -9.63 -0.41
C LYS A 106 5.59 -9.74 1.08
N PRO A 107 4.88 -10.80 1.51
CA PRO A 107 4.64 -11.06 2.92
C PRO A 107 5.96 -11.09 3.70
N LEU A 108 5.90 -10.63 4.94
CA LEU A 108 7.04 -10.75 5.86
C LEU A 108 7.31 -12.22 6.17
N SER A 109 8.57 -12.57 6.34
CA SER A 109 8.96 -13.84 6.93
C SER A 109 8.58 -13.88 8.41
N GLN A 110 8.56 -15.08 9.01
CA GLN A 110 8.29 -15.21 10.44
C GLN A 110 9.27 -14.38 11.29
N THR A 111 10.53 -14.38 10.94
CA THR A 111 11.57 -13.62 11.67
C THR A 111 11.31 -12.12 11.58
N GLU A 112 11.03 -11.58 10.39
CA GLU A 112 10.71 -10.17 10.22
C GLU A 112 9.44 -9.77 10.99
N MET A 113 8.43 -10.64 11.02
CA MET A 113 7.21 -10.41 11.80
C MET A 113 7.50 -10.41 13.30
N ASP A 114 8.32 -11.34 13.78
CA ASP A 114 8.74 -11.42 15.17
C ASP A 114 9.53 -10.17 15.58
N ASP A 115 10.39 -9.67 14.71
CA ASP A 115 11.15 -8.42 14.92
C ASP A 115 10.22 -7.21 15.05
N VAL A 116 9.19 -7.10 14.20
CA VAL A 116 8.18 -6.05 14.30
C VAL A 116 7.43 -6.13 15.63
N TYR A 117 7.03 -7.32 16.07
CA TYR A 117 6.34 -7.51 17.34
C TYR A 117 7.26 -7.32 18.55
N ALA A 118 8.56 -7.48 18.38
CA ALA A 118 9.57 -7.25 19.43
C ALA A 118 9.91 -5.76 19.62
N LEU A 119 9.46 -4.87 18.73
CA LEU A 119 9.68 -3.43 18.90
C LEU A 119 9.14 -2.93 20.26
N PRO A 120 9.79 -1.93 20.88
CA PRO A 120 9.45 -1.45 22.20
C PRO A 120 8.18 -0.60 22.25
N TYR A 121 7.08 -1.18 21.78
CA TYR A 121 5.77 -0.52 21.87
C TYR A 121 5.31 -0.41 23.31
N MET A 122 4.74 0.71 23.67
CA MET A 122 4.14 0.93 24.99
C MET A 122 2.94 0.01 25.26
N ARG A 123 2.28 -0.50 24.21
CA ARG A 123 1.11 -1.39 24.25
C ARG A 123 -0.05 -0.81 25.09
N THR A 124 -0.14 0.51 25.13
CA THR A 124 -1.18 1.28 25.79
C THR A 124 -1.34 2.63 25.08
N TYR A 125 -2.28 3.45 25.53
CA TYR A 125 -2.46 4.80 25.02
C TYR A 125 -1.30 5.72 25.40
N HIS A 126 -1.16 6.82 24.66
CA HIS A 126 -0.13 7.83 24.94
C HIS A 126 -0.34 8.47 26.33
N PRO A 127 0.71 8.70 27.14
CA PRO A 127 0.61 9.24 28.49
C PRO A 127 -0.14 10.58 28.61
N MET A 128 -0.20 11.36 27.53
CA MET A 128 -0.95 12.61 27.52
C MET A 128 -2.43 12.46 27.88
N TYR A 129 -3.02 11.29 27.60
CA TYR A 129 -4.44 11.00 27.86
C TYR A 129 -4.72 10.52 29.29
N GLU A 130 -3.69 10.28 30.13
CA GLU A 130 -3.88 9.87 31.55
C GLU A 130 -4.69 10.87 32.33
N LYS A 131 -4.46 12.17 32.10
CA LYS A 131 -5.15 13.26 32.77
C LYS A 131 -6.66 13.28 32.48
N ASP A 132 -7.04 12.75 31.32
CA ASP A 132 -8.44 12.70 30.87
C ASP A 132 -9.10 11.33 31.17
N GLY A 133 -8.44 10.50 32.00
CA GLY A 133 -8.94 9.17 32.37
C GLY A 133 -8.57 8.06 31.38
N GLY A 134 -7.64 8.31 30.47
CA GLY A 134 -7.17 7.36 29.47
C GLY A 134 -8.12 7.22 28.28
N ILE A 135 -7.93 6.15 27.50
CA ILE A 135 -8.78 5.82 26.35
C ILE A 135 -9.56 4.53 26.68
N PRO A 136 -10.89 4.60 26.87
CA PRO A 136 -11.71 3.44 27.28
C PRO A 136 -11.57 2.23 26.36
N ALA A 137 -11.46 2.44 25.04
CA ALA A 137 -11.32 1.37 24.05
C ALA A 137 -10.10 0.48 24.27
N ILE A 138 -9.06 0.94 24.97
CA ILE A 138 -7.85 0.13 25.21
C ILE A 138 -8.16 -1.10 26.07
N SER A 139 -9.15 -1.02 26.96
CA SER A 139 -9.54 -2.13 27.83
C SER A 139 -10.07 -3.33 27.03
N GLU A 140 -10.67 -3.08 25.88
CA GLU A 140 -11.22 -4.12 25.01
C GLU A 140 -10.15 -4.84 24.19
N VAL A 141 -9.07 -4.13 23.81
CA VAL A 141 -8.03 -4.67 22.92
C VAL A 141 -6.75 -5.08 23.65
N ARG A 142 -6.56 -4.70 24.89
CA ARG A 142 -5.31 -4.88 25.63
C ARG A 142 -4.83 -6.33 25.73
N PHE A 143 -5.74 -7.28 25.82
CA PHE A 143 -5.49 -8.70 25.92
C PHE A 143 -6.09 -9.50 24.76
N SER A 144 -6.28 -8.87 23.60
CA SER A 144 -6.80 -9.53 22.42
C SER A 144 -5.67 -10.11 21.57
N LEU A 145 -5.96 -11.24 20.93
CA LEU A 145 -5.13 -11.77 19.86
C LEU A 145 -5.63 -11.21 18.54
N SER A 146 -4.76 -10.50 17.82
CA SER A 146 -5.05 -10.09 16.45
C SER A 146 -5.00 -11.31 15.56
N SER A 147 -6.15 -11.76 15.09
CA SER A 147 -6.25 -12.73 14.01
C SER A 147 -6.95 -12.08 12.82
N CYS A 148 -6.55 -12.41 11.61
CA CYS A 148 -7.25 -11.95 10.43
C CYS A 148 -8.58 -12.70 10.32
N LEU A 149 -9.68 -12.05 10.67
CA LEU A 149 -11.02 -12.64 10.61
C LEU A 149 -11.40 -13.12 9.20
N LEU A 150 -10.81 -12.52 8.16
CA LEU A 150 -11.04 -12.90 6.77
C LEU A 150 -10.45 -14.29 6.44
N TYR A 151 -9.41 -14.71 7.17
CA TYR A 151 -8.73 -16.00 6.92
C TYR A 151 -9.03 -17.07 7.95
N THR A 152 -9.49 -16.72 9.14
CA THR A 152 -9.63 -17.64 10.28
C THR A 152 -11.04 -17.86 10.75
N SER A 153 -11.98 -16.97 10.41
CA SER A 153 -13.39 -17.13 10.75
C SER A 153 -14.17 -17.57 9.53
N PRO A 154 -14.91 -18.69 9.59
CA PRO A 154 -15.83 -19.04 8.52
C PRO A 154 -16.87 -17.92 8.38
N SER A 155 -16.95 -17.34 7.20
CA SER A 155 -17.99 -16.39 6.88
C SER A 155 -19.34 -17.10 6.79
N PRO A 156 -20.44 -16.48 7.22
CA PRO A 156 -21.80 -17.01 6.93
C PRO A 156 -22.08 -17.23 5.45
N ARG A 157 -21.21 -16.72 4.57
CA ARG A 157 -21.29 -16.92 3.12
C ARG A 157 -20.58 -18.17 2.63
N ASP A 158 -19.79 -18.82 3.50
CA ASP A 158 -19.01 -20.02 3.19
C ASP A 158 -19.73 -21.29 3.70
N ALA A 159 -20.97 -21.14 4.20
CA ALA A 159 -21.84 -22.20 4.69
C ALA A 159 -22.88 -22.60 3.65
#